data_17d0d02c856d20b392032e2a99865774
#
_entry.id   17d0d02c856d20b392032e2a99865774
#
_cell.length_a   1.000
_cell.length_b   1.000
_cell.length_c   1.000
_cell.angle_alpha   90.00
_cell.angle_beta   90.00
_cell.angle_gamma   90.00
#
_symmetry.space_group_name_H-M   'P 1'
#
loop_
_entity.id
_entity.type
_entity.pdbx_description
1 polymer ?
#
loop_
_entity_poly.entity_id
_entity_poly.type
_entity_poly.pdbx_seq_one_letter_code
_entity_poly.pdbx_strand_id
1 'polypeptide(L)'
;RDLRKEYRRQRQMCKETATGFYDYLRSRDVVVAVGHQRFSARLALPDEARLLNEPPGAALLTMQRTACDESNRVIEFGQHVYRASIYAYENTVYA
;
A
#
# COMPACT_ATOMS: atom_id res chain seq x y z
N ARG A 1 7.73 7.86 11.43
CA ARG A 1 7.22 6.80 10.57
C ARG A 1 8.15 5.60 10.62
N ASP A 2 7.61 4.42 10.88
CA ASP A 2 8.38 3.19 11.02
C ASP A 2 8.38 2.43 9.68
N LEU A 3 9.47 2.58 8.93
CA LEU A 3 9.62 1.94 7.62
C LEU A 3 9.68 0.42 7.71
N ARG A 4 10.14 -0.14 8.85
CA ARG A 4 10.18 -1.59 9.03
C ARG A 4 8.77 -2.16 9.14
N LYS A 5 7.89 -1.47 9.86
CA LYS A 5 6.48 -1.87 9.96
C LYS A 5 5.80 -1.77 8.60
N GLU A 6 6.08 -0.70 7.86
CA GLU A 6 5.52 -0.54 6.52
C GLU A 6 6.02 -1.63 5.58
N TYR A 7 7.29 -1.95 5.63
CA TYR A 7 7.87 -3.01 4.81
C TYR A 7 7.25 -4.36 5.12
N ARG A 8 7.09 -4.70 6.40
CA ARG A 8 6.44 -5.95 6.80
C ARG A 8 4.99 -6.02 6.37
N ARG A 9 4.27 -4.91 6.51
CA ARG A 9 2.88 -4.81 6.07
C ARG A 9 2.79 -5.03 4.56
N GLN A 10 3.68 -4.42 3.80
CA GLN A 10 3.75 -4.60 2.36
C GLN A 10 3.99 -6.05 1.98
N ARG A 11 4.92 -6.72 2.65
CA ARG A 11 5.19 -8.14 2.39
C ARG A 11 3.97 -9.00 2.68
N GLN A 12 3.26 -8.71 3.74
CA GLN A 12 2.03 -9.40 4.07
C GLN A 12 0.96 -9.15 3.01
N MET A 13 0.79 -7.92 2.59
CA MET A 13 -0.17 -7.56 1.56
C MET A 13 0.16 -8.18 0.21
N CYS A 14 1.43 -8.37 -0.10
CA CYS A 14 1.82 -9.06 -1.33
C CYS A 14 1.42 -10.53 -1.33
N LYS A 15 1.26 -11.14 -0.16
CA LYS A 15 0.80 -12.52 -0.02
C LYS A 15 -0.71 -12.62 0.01
N GLU A 16 -1.37 -11.54 0.34
CA GLU A 16 -2.82 -11.46 0.40
C GLU A 16 -3.32 -10.70 -0.81
N THR A 17 -4.40 -11.17 -1.40
CA THR A 17 -5.07 -10.40 -2.45
C THR A 17 -5.80 -9.22 -1.82
N ALA A 18 -6.07 -8.17 -2.61
CA ALA A 18 -6.91 -7.06 -2.13
C ALA A 18 -8.25 -7.58 -1.62
N THR A 19 -8.78 -8.63 -2.23
CA THR A 19 -9.99 -9.31 -1.80
C THR A 19 -9.85 -9.86 -0.39
N GLY A 20 -8.69 -10.49 -0.08
CA GLY A 20 -8.44 -11.04 1.26
C GLY A 20 -8.44 -9.97 2.34
N PHE A 21 -7.87 -8.79 2.06
CA PHE A 21 -7.88 -7.69 3.00
C PHE A 21 -9.32 -7.19 3.27
N TYR A 22 -10.10 -6.98 2.21
CA TYR A 22 -11.48 -6.51 2.37
C TYR A 22 -12.36 -7.58 3.01
N ASP A 23 -12.12 -8.85 2.74
CA ASP A 23 -12.83 -9.94 3.41
C ASP A 23 -12.54 -9.95 4.91
N TYR A 24 -11.29 -9.71 5.29
CA TYR A 24 -10.91 -9.60 6.69
C TYR A 24 -11.67 -8.46 7.38
N LEU A 25 -11.71 -7.29 6.77
CA LEU A 25 -12.45 -6.15 7.32
C LEU A 25 -13.94 -6.48 7.45
N ARG A 26 -14.50 -7.14 6.45
CA ARG A 26 -15.91 -7.52 6.47
C ARG A 26 -16.21 -8.51 7.60
N SER A 27 -15.29 -9.43 7.89
CA SER A 27 -15.44 -10.37 8.99
C SER A 27 -15.47 -9.69 10.37
N ARG A 28 -15.01 -8.44 10.44
CA ARG A 28 -15.03 -7.60 11.62
C ARG A 28 -16.16 -6.56 11.58
N ASP A 29 -17.17 -6.78 10.76
CA ASP A 29 -18.30 -5.87 10.54
C ASP A 29 -17.89 -4.51 10.01
N VAL A 30 -16.76 -4.46 9.30
CA VAL A 30 -16.28 -3.26 8.65
C VAL A 30 -16.47 -3.42 7.15
N VAL A 31 -17.34 -2.62 6.56
CA VAL A 31 -17.65 -2.66 5.13
C VAL A 31 -17.01 -1.45 4.45
N VAL A 32 -16.10 -1.71 3.52
CA VAL A 32 -15.49 -0.67 2.71
C VAL A 32 -16.43 -0.32 1.58
N ALA A 33 -16.95 0.90 1.58
CA ALA A 33 -17.82 1.39 0.51
C ALA A 33 -17.03 2.11 -0.57
N VAL A 34 -15.99 2.88 -0.17
CA VAL A 34 -15.15 3.65 -1.10
C VAL A 34 -13.71 3.50 -0.70
N GLY A 35 -12.88 3.16 -1.68
CA GLY A 35 -11.43 3.16 -1.52
C GLY A 35 -10.82 4.16 -2.51
N HIS A 36 -10.04 5.09 -1.99
CA HIS A 36 -9.28 6.03 -2.80
C HIS A 36 -7.80 5.71 -2.70
N GLN A 37 -7.15 5.54 -3.84
CA GLN A 37 -5.72 5.21 -3.89
C GLN A 37 -5.00 6.26 -4.73
N ARG A 38 -3.87 6.69 -4.21
CA ARG A 38 -3.00 7.62 -4.93
C ARG A 38 -1.62 6.99 -5.04
N PHE A 39 -1.16 6.81 -6.26
CA PHE A 39 0.18 6.30 -6.55
C PHE A 39 1.09 7.45 -6.96
N SER A 40 2.33 7.36 -6.52
CA SER A 40 3.36 8.33 -6.88
C SER A 40 4.72 7.63 -6.90
N ALA A 41 5.76 8.35 -7.21
CA ALA A 41 7.11 7.80 -7.26
C ALA A 41 8.08 8.82 -6.69
N ARG A 42 9.13 8.31 -6.05
CA ARG A 42 10.22 9.14 -5.56
C ARG A 42 11.48 8.30 -5.42
N LEU A 43 12.59 8.95 -5.18
CA LEU A 43 13.85 8.26 -4.93
C LEU A 43 14.00 7.95 -3.46
N ALA A 44 14.66 6.84 -3.18
CA ALA A 44 14.90 6.40 -1.81
C ALA A 44 15.94 7.29 -1.13
N LEU A 45 15.65 7.72 0.10
CA LEU A 45 16.64 8.32 0.97
C LEU A 45 17.63 7.23 1.45
N PRO A 46 18.86 7.61 1.84
CA PRO A 46 19.87 6.60 2.22
C PRO A 46 19.42 5.62 3.30
N ASP A 47 18.78 6.11 4.37
CA ASP A 47 18.30 5.24 5.44
C ASP A 47 17.19 4.32 4.97
N GLU A 48 16.30 4.84 4.14
CA GLU A 48 15.19 4.13 3.58
C GLU A 48 15.68 3.01 2.64
N ALA A 49 16.65 3.34 1.79
CA ALA A 49 17.24 2.36 0.88
C ALA A 49 17.87 1.21 1.66
N ARG A 50 18.57 1.53 2.74
CA ARG A 50 19.19 0.52 3.58
C ARG A 50 18.16 -0.42 4.20
N LEU A 51 17.05 0.13 4.73
CA LEU A 51 15.99 -0.68 5.33
C LEU A 51 15.29 -1.55 4.30
N LEU A 52 15.23 -1.10 3.05
CA LEU A 52 14.57 -1.81 1.97
C LEU A 52 15.53 -2.69 1.18
N ASN A 53 16.80 -2.73 1.58
CA ASN A 53 17.83 -3.50 0.88
C ASN A 53 17.99 -3.07 -0.57
N GLU A 54 18.05 -1.76 -0.80
CA GLU A 54 18.20 -1.15 -2.11
C GLU A 54 19.38 -0.17 -2.11
N PRO A 55 19.98 0.11 -3.28
CA PRO A 55 20.99 1.15 -3.34
C PRO A 55 20.41 2.54 -3.07
N PRO A 56 21.21 3.47 -2.52
CA PRO A 56 20.76 4.85 -2.34
C PRO A 56 20.28 5.44 -3.67
N GLY A 57 19.18 6.18 -3.62
CA GLY A 57 18.60 6.76 -4.80
C GLY A 57 17.78 5.80 -5.66
N ALA A 58 17.57 4.58 -5.19
CA ALA A 58 16.71 3.63 -5.90
C ALA A 58 15.28 4.18 -6.06
N ALA A 59 14.65 3.84 -7.16
CA ALA A 59 13.27 4.28 -7.40
C ALA A 59 12.31 3.54 -6.48
N LEU A 60 11.38 4.29 -5.90
CA LEU A 60 10.31 3.75 -5.06
C LEU A 60 8.97 4.13 -5.64
N LEU A 61 8.04 3.20 -5.59
CA LEU A 61 6.63 3.47 -5.84
C LEU A 61 5.95 3.71 -4.49
N THR A 62 5.20 4.78 -4.38
CA THR A 62 4.46 5.09 -3.15
C THR A 62 2.98 4.98 -3.39
N MET A 63 2.24 4.64 -2.35
CA MET A 63 0.79 4.54 -2.43
C MET A 63 0.19 5.04 -1.13
N GLN A 64 -0.80 5.92 -1.26
CA GLN A 64 -1.68 6.30 -0.16
C GLN A 64 -3.04 5.69 -0.41
N ARG A 65 -3.64 5.14 0.64
CA ARG A 65 -4.98 4.59 0.56
C ARG A 65 -5.84 5.20 1.65
N THR A 66 -7.01 5.68 1.24
CA THR A 66 -8.05 6.11 2.17
C THR A 66 -9.28 5.28 1.87
N ALA A 67 -9.76 4.55 2.87
CA ALA A 67 -10.97 3.75 2.72
C ALA A 67 -12.05 4.27 3.68
N CYS A 68 -13.27 4.35 3.18
CA CYS A 68 -14.41 4.87 3.94
C CYS A 68 -15.53 3.84 3.96
N ASP A 69 -16.31 3.85 5.03
CA ASP A 69 -17.51 3.02 5.13
C ASP A 69 -18.71 3.67 4.45
N GLU A 70 -19.88 3.03 4.55
CA GLU A 70 -21.11 3.52 3.94
C GLU A 70 -21.57 4.87 4.47
N SER A 71 -21.15 5.22 5.68
CA SER A 71 -21.45 6.51 6.31
C SER A 71 -20.38 7.55 6.04
N ASN A 72 -19.49 7.29 5.09
CA ASN A 72 -18.38 8.16 4.71
C ASN A 72 -17.38 8.42 5.85
N ARG A 73 -17.30 7.48 6.80
CA ARG A 73 -16.29 7.53 7.85
C ARG A 73 -15.00 6.88 7.35
N VAL A 74 -13.87 7.51 7.65
CA VAL A 74 -12.57 6.94 7.31
C VAL A 74 -12.29 5.76 8.22
N ILE A 75 -12.16 4.58 7.65
CA ILE A 75 -11.88 3.33 8.38
C ILE A 75 -10.45 2.85 8.17
N GLU A 76 -9.76 3.38 7.16
CA GLU A 76 -8.36 3.10 6.94
C GLU A 76 -7.71 4.30 6.28
N PHE A 77 -6.53 4.63 6.75
CA PHE A 77 -5.61 5.52 6.06
C PHE A 77 -4.24 4.86 6.11
N GLY A 78 -3.68 4.59 4.94
CA GLY A 78 -2.40 3.90 4.85
C GLY A 78 -1.45 4.61 3.90
N GLN A 79 -0.17 4.54 4.23
CA GLN A 79 0.91 4.98 3.34
C GLN A 79 1.85 3.80 3.17
N HIS A 80 2.17 3.49 1.91
CA HIS A 80 2.98 2.33 1.57
C HIS A 80 4.10 2.74 0.63
N VAL A 81 5.24 2.08 0.78
CA VAL A 81 6.40 2.28 -0.07
C VAL A 81 6.79 0.94 -0.66
N TYR A 82 6.95 0.89 -1.96
CA TYR A 82 7.28 -0.32 -2.69
C TYR A 82 8.59 -0.15 -3.44
N ARG A 83 9.40 -1.20 -3.45
CA ARG A 83 10.65 -1.25 -4.21
C ARG A 83 10.31 -1.41 -5.69
N ALA A 84 10.62 -0.40 -6.50
CA ALA A 84 10.31 -0.46 -7.94
C ALA A 84 11.08 -1.56 -8.65
N SER A 85 12.20 -2.03 -8.07
CA SER A 85 12.98 -3.13 -8.63
C SER A 85 12.24 -4.46 -8.67
N ILE A 86 11.26 -4.64 -7.76
CA ILE A 86 10.54 -5.91 -7.62
C ILE A 86 9.03 -5.76 -7.62
N TYR A 87 8.54 -4.54 -7.81
CA TYR A 87 7.10 -4.29 -7.75
C TYR A 87 6.67 -3.41 -8.90
N ALA A 88 5.52 -3.74 -9.49
CA ALA A 88 4.88 -2.93 -10.51
C ALA A 88 3.39 -2.84 -10.21
N TYR A 89 2.79 -1.71 -10.53
CA TYR A 89 1.35 -1.57 -10.51
C TYR A 89 0.80 -1.88 -11.89
N GLU A 90 -0.15 -2.78 -11.94
CA GLU A 90 -0.80 -3.17 -13.18
C GLU A 90 -2.32 -3.09 -13.02
N ASN A 91 -2.98 -2.71 -14.07
CA ASN A 91 -4.43 -2.57 -14.08
C ASN A 91 -4.94 -2.87 -15.49
N THR A 92 -6.05 -3.57 -15.58
CA THR A 92 -6.72 -3.82 -16.85
C THR A 92 -8.03 -3.05 -16.86
N VAL A 93 -8.22 -2.24 -17.88
CA VAL A 93 -9.40 -1.40 -18.04
C VAL A 93 -10.17 -1.89 -19.28
N TYR A 94 -11.46 -2.07 -19.12
CA TYR A 94 -12.34 -2.49 -20.21
C TYR A 94 -13.12 -1.29 -20.71
N ALA A 95 -13.14 -1.13 -22.03
CA ALA A 95 -13.89 -0.06 -22.67
C ALA A 95 -15.40 -0.39 -22.72
#